data_f37e6ccf5fd254aa1dc0ca23b36d1bcc
#
_entry.id   f37e6ccf5fd254aa1dc0ca23b36d1bcc
#
_cell.length_a   1.000
_cell.length_b   1.000
_cell.length_c   1.000
_cell.angle_alpha   90.00
_cell.angle_beta   90.00
_cell.angle_gamma   90.00
#
_symmetry.space_group_name_H-M   'P 1'
#
loop_
_entity.id
_entity.type
_entity.pdbx_description
1 polymer ?
#
loop_
_entity_poly.entity_id
_entity_poly.type
_entity_poly.pdbx_seq_one_letter_code
_entity_poly.pdbx_strand_id
1 'polypeptide(L)'
;MNKKENIEPRTPEKHEQTRRAFLKMGTGAVASFAGLIFAVPFLDSLISQSMRVKIGKFVKVGPVLFLPDGVPEKMFFDERDEDAYIDEVERRDVWVVKNGDDVTAFSPVCPHLGCRYNWNAEDQHFVCPCHGSVFAKDGKVLHGPAPRGLDKFPTKVSNGFLSVKWERFKLGVSKRELV
;
A
#
# COMPACT_ATOMS: atom_id res chain seq x y z
N MET A 1 20.88 83.99 -36.56
CA MET A 1 20.60 82.59 -36.91
C MET A 1 20.19 81.90 -35.60
N ASN A 2 18.89 81.68 -35.39
CA ASN A 2 18.35 81.18 -34.16
C ASN A 2 17.93 79.72 -34.40
N LYS A 3 18.73 78.75 -33.93
CA LYS A 3 18.46 77.34 -34.02
C LYS A 3 17.40 76.96 -32.95
N LYS A 4 16.16 76.85 -33.39
CA LYS A 4 15.10 76.31 -32.52
C LYS A 4 15.38 74.83 -32.26
N GLU A 5 15.82 74.55 -31.04
CA GLU A 5 15.91 73.21 -30.53
C GLU A 5 14.49 72.60 -30.36
N ASN A 6 14.20 71.59 -31.16
CA ASN A 6 12.89 70.94 -31.19
C ASN A 6 12.89 69.96 -29.99
N ILE A 7 12.40 70.41 -28.85
CA ILE A 7 12.18 69.56 -27.68
C ILE A 7 10.88 68.77 -27.90
N GLU A 8 11.01 67.58 -28.37
CA GLU A 8 9.92 66.65 -28.54
C GLU A 8 9.34 66.33 -27.13
N PRO A 9 8.02 66.55 -26.87
CA PRO A 9 7.45 66.29 -25.57
C PRO A 9 7.52 64.79 -25.29
N ARG A 10 8.23 64.38 -24.21
CA ARG A 10 8.22 63.02 -23.70
C ARG A 10 6.81 62.70 -23.24
N THR A 11 6.05 61.95 -24.06
CA THR A 11 4.69 61.54 -23.74
C THR A 11 4.71 60.67 -22.50
N PRO A 12 3.99 60.99 -21.41
CA PRO A 12 3.92 60.22 -20.17
C PRO A 12 3.35 58.79 -20.36
N GLU A 13 2.65 58.60 -21.44
CA GLU A 13 1.93 57.39 -21.83
C GLU A 13 2.86 56.17 -22.04
N LYS A 14 4.04 56.36 -22.61
CA LYS A 14 4.99 55.29 -22.90
C LYS A 14 5.66 54.74 -21.63
N HIS A 15 5.82 55.58 -20.61
CA HIS A 15 6.42 55.17 -19.32
C HIS A 15 5.39 54.42 -18.46
N GLU A 16 4.13 54.79 -18.52
CA GLU A 16 3.05 54.13 -17.78
C GLU A 16 2.74 52.73 -18.36
N GLN A 17 2.75 52.59 -19.68
CA GLN A 17 2.59 51.32 -20.35
C GLN A 17 3.72 50.32 -20.00
N THR A 18 4.95 50.79 -19.88
CA THR A 18 6.09 49.98 -19.54
C THR A 18 6.01 49.49 -18.06
N ARG A 19 5.58 50.34 -17.14
CA ARG A 19 5.37 49.98 -15.72
C ARG A 19 4.23 48.96 -15.56
N ARG A 20 3.11 49.15 -16.28
CA ARG A 20 1.97 48.21 -16.29
C ARG A 20 2.38 46.84 -16.86
N ALA A 21 3.15 46.82 -17.93
CA ALA A 21 3.66 45.57 -18.52
C ALA A 21 4.61 44.85 -17.58
N PHE A 22 5.55 45.57 -16.95
CA PHE A 22 6.46 45.02 -15.96
C PHE A 22 5.73 44.42 -14.75
N LEU A 23 4.76 45.13 -14.21
CA LEU A 23 3.97 44.65 -13.07
C LEU A 23 3.15 43.41 -13.43
N LYS A 24 2.53 43.37 -14.63
CA LYS A 24 1.77 42.21 -15.11
C LYS A 24 2.70 41.02 -15.30
N MET A 25 3.86 41.18 -15.88
CA MET A 25 4.85 40.10 -16.05
C MET A 25 5.37 39.61 -14.70
N GLY A 26 5.72 40.53 -13.79
CA GLY A 26 6.19 40.19 -12.45
C GLY A 26 5.13 39.43 -11.63
N THR A 27 3.90 39.93 -11.64
CA THR A 27 2.77 39.26 -10.96
C THR A 27 2.49 37.88 -11.56
N GLY A 28 2.53 37.78 -12.91
CA GLY A 28 2.35 36.51 -13.59
C GLY A 28 3.45 35.50 -13.25
N ALA A 29 4.70 35.94 -13.22
CA ALA A 29 5.83 35.08 -12.85
C ALA A 29 5.72 34.57 -11.39
N VAL A 30 5.40 35.45 -10.44
CA VAL A 30 5.19 35.07 -9.03
C VAL A 30 4.00 34.13 -8.87
N ALA A 31 2.89 34.40 -9.54
CA ALA A 31 1.70 33.55 -9.48
C ALA A 31 1.99 32.16 -10.09
N SER A 32 2.71 32.09 -11.21
CA SER A 32 3.10 30.82 -11.83
C SER A 32 4.05 30.03 -10.94
N PHE A 33 5.02 30.67 -10.32
CA PHE A 33 5.96 30.03 -9.41
C PHE A 33 5.24 29.50 -8.15
N ALA A 34 4.38 30.29 -7.55
CA ALA A 34 3.55 29.86 -6.43
C ALA A 34 2.62 28.69 -6.84
N GLY A 35 2.00 28.78 -8.00
CA GLY A 35 1.17 27.69 -8.54
C GLY A 35 1.93 26.37 -8.68
N LEU A 36 3.17 26.39 -9.16
CA LEU A 36 4.01 25.19 -9.28
C LEU A 36 4.39 24.60 -7.92
N ILE A 37 4.70 25.43 -6.92
CA ILE A 37 5.03 24.96 -5.56
C ILE A 37 3.88 24.15 -4.96
N PHE A 38 2.63 24.52 -5.23
CA PHE A 38 1.45 23.80 -4.72
C PHE A 38 0.98 22.70 -5.65
N ALA A 39 1.03 22.88 -6.97
CA ALA A 39 0.55 21.90 -7.92
C ALA A 39 1.41 20.63 -7.97
N VAL A 40 2.73 20.76 -7.87
CA VAL A 40 3.64 19.59 -7.94
C VAL A 40 3.38 18.61 -6.80
N PRO A 41 3.42 19.00 -5.51
CA PRO A 41 3.15 18.06 -4.41
C PRO A 41 1.69 17.56 -4.40
N PHE A 42 0.74 18.39 -4.86
CA PHE A 42 -0.66 17.96 -4.97
C PHE A 42 -0.82 16.85 -6.02
N LEU A 43 -0.24 17.02 -7.22
CA LEU A 43 -0.25 16.01 -8.27
C LEU A 43 0.52 14.75 -7.85
N ASP A 44 1.68 14.91 -7.19
CA ASP A 44 2.45 13.78 -6.67
C ASP A 44 1.64 12.99 -5.64
N SER A 45 0.91 13.67 -4.75
CA SER A 45 0.02 13.02 -3.78
C SER A 45 -1.09 12.21 -4.44
N LEU A 46 -1.70 12.72 -5.51
CA LEU A 46 -2.76 12.01 -6.24
C LEU A 46 -2.23 10.77 -6.99
N ILE A 47 -1.07 10.88 -7.61
CA ILE A 47 -0.49 9.82 -8.44
C ILE A 47 0.24 8.79 -7.58
N SER A 48 0.94 9.23 -6.54
CA SER A 48 1.78 8.39 -5.69
C SER A 48 0.97 7.33 -4.94
N GLN A 49 -0.24 7.65 -4.46
CA GLN A 49 -1.10 6.67 -3.78
C GLN A 49 -1.60 5.56 -4.73
N SER A 50 -1.81 5.89 -6.00
CA SER A 50 -2.31 4.93 -7.00
C SER A 50 -1.21 3.99 -7.55
N MET A 51 0.06 4.39 -7.50
CA MET A 51 1.17 3.64 -8.11
C MET A 51 2.05 2.86 -7.13
N ARG A 52 1.87 3.04 -5.82
CA ARG A 52 2.66 2.30 -4.82
C ARG A 52 2.09 0.90 -4.60
N VAL A 53 2.36 -0.01 -5.52
CA VAL A 53 2.34 -1.44 -5.19
C VAL A 53 3.50 -1.67 -4.21
N LYS A 54 3.20 -1.75 -2.92
CA LYS A 54 4.20 -2.11 -1.92
C LYS A 54 4.64 -3.55 -2.21
N ILE A 55 5.79 -3.71 -2.85
CA ILE A 55 6.42 -5.02 -2.99
C ILE A 55 6.83 -5.44 -1.58
N GLY A 56 6.04 -6.34 -0.98
CA GLY A 56 6.27 -6.82 0.39
C GLY A 56 7.70 -7.34 0.56
N LYS A 57 8.36 -6.94 1.62
CA LYS A 57 9.64 -7.51 2.04
C LYS A 57 9.38 -8.82 2.79
N PHE A 58 10.35 -9.75 2.80
CA PHE A 58 10.28 -10.91 3.68
C PHE A 58 10.48 -10.49 5.12
N VAL A 59 9.48 -10.76 5.96
CA VAL A 59 9.50 -10.46 7.40
C VAL A 59 9.65 -11.76 8.16
N LYS A 60 10.51 -11.79 9.16
CA LYS A 60 10.74 -12.96 10.02
C LYS A 60 9.54 -13.14 10.96
N VAL A 61 8.92 -14.32 10.90
CA VAL A 61 7.75 -14.65 11.72
C VAL A 61 8.16 -15.37 13.00
N GLY A 62 8.92 -16.46 12.87
CA GLY A 62 9.34 -17.23 14.03
C GLY A 62 9.93 -18.60 13.69
N PRO A 63 10.32 -19.36 14.72
CA PRO A 63 10.89 -20.69 14.54
C PRO A 63 9.80 -21.70 14.12
N VAL A 64 10.13 -22.58 13.16
CA VAL A 64 9.22 -23.64 12.70
C VAL A 64 9.48 -24.98 13.38
N LEU A 65 10.57 -25.09 14.16
CA LEU A 65 10.98 -26.34 14.78
C LEU A 65 9.94 -26.85 15.79
N PHE A 66 9.29 -25.94 16.50
CA PHE A 66 8.32 -26.26 17.55
C PHE A 66 6.87 -26.35 17.04
N LEU A 67 6.64 -26.14 15.74
CA LEU A 67 5.31 -26.27 15.18
C LEU A 67 4.93 -27.75 15.09
N PRO A 68 3.73 -28.13 15.58
CA PRO A 68 3.21 -29.47 15.42
C PRO A 68 2.97 -29.78 13.94
N ASP A 69 3.31 -30.98 13.52
CA ASP A 69 3.13 -31.39 12.14
C ASP A 69 1.66 -31.56 11.79
N GLY A 70 1.25 -30.98 10.69
CA GLY A 70 -0.14 -31.07 10.20
C GLY A 70 -1.19 -30.30 11.00
N VAL A 71 -0.82 -29.52 12.02
CA VAL A 71 -1.76 -28.71 12.81
C VAL A 71 -1.55 -27.23 12.48
N PRO A 72 -2.62 -26.50 12.09
CA PRO A 72 -2.53 -25.07 11.89
C PRO A 72 -2.26 -24.30 13.19
N GLU A 73 -1.23 -23.48 13.19
CA GLU A 73 -0.86 -22.61 14.31
C GLU A 73 -0.89 -21.16 13.91
N LYS A 74 -1.40 -20.29 14.78
CA LYS A 74 -1.42 -18.85 14.57
C LYS A 74 -0.13 -18.24 15.13
N MET A 75 0.70 -17.70 14.25
CA MET A 75 1.94 -17.03 14.62
C MET A 75 1.78 -15.51 14.48
N PHE A 76 2.41 -14.78 15.41
CA PHE A 76 2.41 -13.33 15.44
C PHE A 76 3.81 -12.81 15.14
N PHE A 77 3.89 -11.67 14.43
CA PHE A 77 5.14 -10.99 14.15
C PHE A 77 4.89 -9.49 14.04
N ASP A 78 5.94 -8.72 14.21
CA ASP A 78 5.89 -7.29 14.09
C ASP A 78 6.41 -6.89 12.71
N GLU A 79 5.58 -6.19 11.94
CA GLU A 79 5.95 -5.58 10.67
C GLU A 79 6.23 -4.10 10.93
N ARG A 80 7.44 -3.67 10.57
CA ARG A 80 7.80 -2.25 10.60
C ARG A 80 7.52 -1.64 9.23
N ASP A 81 6.57 -0.73 9.17
CA ASP A 81 6.29 0.07 7.98
C ASP A 81 7.08 1.39 8.11
N GLU A 82 8.19 1.47 7.39
CA GLU A 82 8.98 2.68 7.27
C GLU A 82 8.38 3.53 6.15
N ASP A 83 7.34 4.31 6.44
CA ASP A 83 6.90 5.38 5.54
C ASP A 83 7.60 6.68 5.96
N ALA A 84 8.02 7.49 5.00
CA ALA A 84 9.01 8.58 5.08
C ALA A 84 8.98 9.48 6.34
N TYR A 85 7.89 9.45 7.13
CA TYR A 85 7.69 10.27 8.32
C TYR A 85 7.10 9.52 9.53
N ILE A 86 6.77 8.23 9.38
CA ILE A 86 6.12 7.44 10.43
C ILE A 86 6.83 6.10 10.51
N ASP A 87 7.45 5.82 11.65
CA ASP A 87 7.98 4.50 12.01
C ASP A 87 6.90 3.80 12.84
N GLU A 88 6.01 3.09 12.19
CA GLU A 88 4.92 2.38 12.84
C GLU A 88 5.20 0.87 12.84
N VAL A 89 5.16 0.29 14.03
CA VAL A 89 5.24 -1.17 14.20
C VAL A 89 3.83 -1.71 14.27
N GLU A 90 3.43 -2.44 13.25
CA GLU A 90 2.12 -3.09 13.21
C GLU A 90 2.27 -4.58 13.54
N ARG A 91 1.56 -5.01 14.58
CA ARG A 91 1.51 -6.43 14.94
C ARG A 91 0.60 -7.18 13.98
N ARG A 92 1.17 -8.13 13.27
CA ARG A 92 0.52 -8.99 12.29
C ARG A 92 0.40 -10.41 12.82
N ASP A 93 -0.51 -11.18 12.23
CA ASP A 93 -0.64 -12.61 12.46
C ASP A 93 -0.77 -13.37 11.13
N VAL A 94 -0.42 -14.62 11.16
CA VAL A 94 -0.44 -15.54 10.03
C VAL A 94 -0.81 -16.95 10.53
N TRP A 95 -1.62 -17.67 9.74
CA TRP A 95 -1.83 -19.08 9.98
C TRP A 95 -0.72 -19.90 9.30
N VAL A 96 -0.04 -20.71 10.05
CA VAL A 96 1.06 -21.56 9.57
C VAL A 96 0.70 -23.01 9.70
N VAL A 97 0.87 -23.77 8.63
CA VAL A 97 0.72 -25.23 8.60
C VAL A 97 2.03 -25.82 8.15
N LYS A 98 2.62 -26.64 9.00
CA LYS A 98 3.83 -27.40 8.71
C LYS A 98 3.43 -28.83 8.33
N ASN A 99 3.94 -29.35 7.22
CA ASN A 99 3.78 -30.73 6.80
C ASN A 99 5.16 -31.28 6.42
N GLY A 100 5.83 -31.94 7.37
CA GLY A 100 7.22 -32.34 7.19
C GLY A 100 8.13 -31.12 6.96
N ASP A 101 8.79 -31.06 5.83
CA ASP A 101 9.66 -29.94 5.43
C ASP A 101 8.88 -28.77 4.79
N ASP A 102 7.64 -28.99 4.36
CA ASP A 102 6.83 -27.96 3.73
C ASP A 102 6.14 -27.09 4.77
N VAL A 103 6.30 -25.80 4.63
CA VAL A 103 5.65 -24.80 5.48
C VAL A 103 4.80 -23.86 4.64
N THR A 104 3.49 -23.92 4.88
CA THR A 104 2.52 -23.03 4.22
C THR A 104 2.07 -21.94 5.19
N ALA A 105 2.07 -20.69 4.75
CA ALA A 105 1.54 -19.56 5.51
C ALA A 105 0.33 -18.96 4.81
N PHE A 106 -0.80 -18.89 5.52
CA PHE A 106 -2.04 -18.33 5.01
C PHE A 106 -2.29 -16.94 5.57
N SER A 107 -2.81 -16.04 4.74
CA SER A 107 -3.38 -14.78 5.18
C SER A 107 -4.50 -15.06 6.19
N PRO A 108 -4.54 -14.35 7.32
CA PRO A 108 -5.58 -14.54 8.34
C PRO A 108 -6.94 -13.95 7.93
N VAL A 109 -7.04 -13.46 6.69
CA VAL A 109 -8.18 -12.72 6.14
C VAL A 109 -8.96 -13.59 5.18
N CYS A 110 -10.26 -13.70 5.41
CA CYS A 110 -11.16 -14.45 4.55
C CYS A 110 -11.31 -13.77 3.17
N PRO A 111 -11.11 -14.50 2.06
CA PRO A 111 -11.18 -13.95 0.71
C PRO A 111 -12.56 -13.44 0.28
N HIS A 112 -13.62 -13.68 1.08
CA HIS A 112 -14.95 -13.18 0.82
C HIS A 112 -15.03 -11.66 1.02
N LEU A 113 -15.07 -11.20 2.27
CA LEU A 113 -15.20 -9.77 2.64
C LEU A 113 -14.26 -9.36 3.79
N GLY A 114 -13.15 -10.06 3.97
CA GLY A 114 -12.07 -9.61 4.84
C GLY A 114 -12.19 -9.95 6.33
N CYS A 115 -13.18 -10.74 6.73
CA CYS A 115 -13.28 -11.18 8.14
C CYS A 115 -12.10 -12.08 8.53
N ARG A 116 -11.74 -12.04 9.81
CA ARG A 116 -10.83 -13.01 10.38
C ARG A 116 -11.51 -14.37 10.52
N TYR A 117 -10.81 -15.44 10.20
CA TYR A 117 -11.28 -16.80 10.39
C TYR A 117 -10.43 -17.53 11.44
N ASN A 118 -10.96 -18.63 11.97
CA ASN A 118 -10.30 -19.44 13.00
C ASN A 118 -10.21 -20.90 12.59
N TRP A 119 -9.23 -21.60 13.16
CA TRP A 119 -9.11 -23.05 13.07
C TRP A 119 -10.06 -23.71 14.06
N ASN A 120 -10.86 -24.65 13.60
CA ASN A 120 -11.66 -25.56 14.43
C ASN A 120 -10.93 -26.90 14.50
N ALA A 121 -10.39 -27.22 15.66
CA ALA A 121 -9.62 -28.44 15.85
C ALA A 121 -10.48 -29.72 15.89
N GLU A 122 -11.76 -29.60 16.30
CA GLU A 122 -12.71 -30.73 16.33
C GLU A 122 -13.07 -31.17 14.92
N ASP A 123 -13.43 -30.21 14.08
CA ASP A 123 -13.85 -30.45 12.71
C ASP A 123 -12.70 -30.47 11.68
N GLN A 124 -11.49 -30.14 12.11
CA GLN A 124 -10.27 -30.11 11.29
C GLN A 124 -10.38 -29.20 10.05
N HIS A 125 -10.99 -28.01 10.22
CA HIS A 125 -11.08 -27.01 9.16
C HIS A 125 -11.09 -25.56 9.67
N PHE A 126 -10.84 -24.62 8.80
CA PHE A 126 -10.95 -23.19 9.10
C PHE A 126 -12.38 -22.71 8.90
N VAL A 127 -12.88 -21.90 9.83
CA VAL A 127 -14.23 -21.35 9.80
C VAL A 127 -14.18 -19.82 9.86
N CYS A 128 -14.84 -19.18 8.91
CA CYS A 128 -15.09 -17.75 8.92
C CYS A 128 -16.45 -17.45 9.56
N PRO A 129 -16.49 -16.79 10.72
CA PRO A 129 -17.73 -16.61 11.49
C PRO A 129 -18.71 -15.62 10.86
N CYS A 130 -18.27 -14.74 9.93
CA CYS A 130 -19.11 -13.68 9.40
C CYS A 130 -20.23 -14.23 8.48
N HIS A 131 -19.86 -15.12 7.55
CA HIS A 131 -20.82 -15.64 6.55
C HIS A 131 -20.67 -17.14 6.33
N GLY A 132 -20.05 -17.85 7.27
CA GLY A 132 -19.99 -19.31 7.27
C GLY A 132 -19.11 -19.93 6.17
N SER A 133 -18.13 -19.21 5.63
CA SER A 133 -17.17 -19.85 4.74
C SER A 133 -16.29 -20.82 5.53
N VAL A 134 -16.13 -22.03 4.99
CA VAL A 134 -15.37 -23.13 5.57
C VAL A 134 -14.26 -23.52 4.59
N PHE A 135 -13.05 -23.74 5.13
CA PHE A 135 -11.90 -24.09 4.31
C PHE A 135 -11.19 -25.32 4.90
N ALA A 136 -10.75 -26.18 4.03
CA ALA A 136 -9.90 -27.30 4.42
C ALA A 136 -8.54 -26.81 4.98
N LYS A 137 -7.82 -27.69 5.61
CA LYS A 137 -6.48 -27.43 6.16
C LYS A 137 -5.48 -26.93 5.10
N ASP A 138 -5.62 -27.36 3.86
CA ASP A 138 -4.81 -26.91 2.71
C ASP A 138 -5.25 -25.55 2.11
N GLY A 139 -6.32 -24.95 2.70
CA GLY A 139 -6.89 -23.67 2.31
C GLY A 139 -7.96 -23.74 1.22
N LYS A 140 -8.33 -24.93 0.71
CA LYS A 140 -9.43 -25.05 -0.28
C LYS A 140 -10.77 -24.70 0.33
N VAL A 141 -11.67 -24.08 -0.43
CA VAL A 141 -13.05 -23.85 -0.03
C VAL A 141 -13.78 -25.19 0.06
N LEU A 142 -14.42 -25.44 1.18
CA LEU A 142 -15.33 -26.56 1.40
C LEU A 142 -16.79 -26.13 1.31
N HIS A 143 -17.11 -24.94 1.87
CA HIS A 143 -18.45 -24.41 1.92
C HIS A 143 -18.45 -22.88 2.07
N GLY A 144 -19.57 -22.23 1.70
CA GLY A 144 -19.84 -20.82 1.97
C GLY A 144 -19.52 -19.90 0.77
N PRO A 145 -19.65 -18.56 0.97
CA PRO A 145 -19.63 -17.60 -0.12
C PRO A 145 -18.22 -17.15 -0.55
N ALA A 146 -17.14 -17.68 0.04
CA ALA A 146 -15.79 -17.33 -0.37
C ALA A 146 -15.54 -17.71 -1.84
N PRO A 147 -15.16 -16.77 -2.71
CA PRO A 147 -15.02 -17.03 -4.14
C PRO A 147 -13.77 -17.83 -4.50
N ARG A 148 -12.84 -18.01 -3.56
CA ARG A 148 -11.60 -18.78 -3.70
C ARG A 148 -11.11 -19.30 -2.36
N GLY A 149 -10.13 -20.19 -2.38
CA GLY A 149 -9.45 -20.68 -1.18
C GLY A 149 -8.65 -19.58 -0.46
N LEU A 150 -8.14 -19.93 0.72
CA LEU A 150 -7.31 -19.02 1.53
C LEU A 150 -6.09 -18.55 0.75
N ASP A 151 -5.79 -17.27 0.84
CA ASP A 151 -4.63 -16.68 0.21
C ASP A 151 -3.35 -17.12 0.95
N LYS A 152 -2.35 -17.56 0.18
CA LYS A 152 -1.05 -18.01 0.71
C LYS A 152 -0.01 -16.92 0.52
N PHE A 153 0.77 -16.64 1.56
CA PHE A 153 1.94 -15.81 1.44
C PHE A 153 3.12 -16.60 0.83
N PRO A 154 3.99 -15.97 0.05
CA PRO A 154 5.29 -16.55 -0.25
C PRO A 154 6.08 -16.76 1.03
N THR A 155 6.62 -17.96 1.21
CA THR A 155 7.35 -18.39 2.41
C THR A 155 8.82 -18.68 2.10
N LYS A 156 9.67 -18.47 3.08
CA LYS A 156 11.06 -18.89 3.07
C LYS A 156 11.45 -19.40 4.47
N VAL A 157 11.94 -20.64 4.53
CA VAL A 157 12.51 -21.18 5.75
C VAL A 157 14.03 -21.15 5.65
N SER A 158 14.69 -20.54 6.63
CA SER A 158 16.15 -20.47 6.70
C SER A 158 16.60 -20.60 8.14
N ASN A 159 17.55 -21.50 8.41
CA ASN A 159 18.05 -21.79 9.75
C ASN A 159 16.94 -22.10 10.77
N GLY A 160 15.88 -22.81 10.35
CA GLY A 160 14.76 -23.17 11.21
C GLY A 160 13.77 -22.03 11.50
N PHE A 161 13.90 -20.88 10.83
CA PHE A 161 12.98 -19.75 10.97
C PHE A 161 12.17 -19.51 9.70
N LEU A 162 10.87 -19.31 9.88
CA LEU A 162 9.94 -18.89 8.84
C LEU A 162 10.04 -17.38 8.61
N SER A 163 10.13 -17.00 7.37
CA SER A 163 9.88 -15.64 6.89
C SER A 163 8.75 -15.67 5.87
N VAL A 164 7.86 -14.69 5.92
CA VAL A 164 6.76 -14.52 4.97
C VAL A 164 6.91 -13.19 4.23
N LYS A 165 6.54 -13.18 2.97
CA LYS A 165 6.37 -11.94 2.23
C LYS A 165 4.94 -11.47 2.43
N TRP A 166 4.77 -10.44 3.28
CA TRP A 166 3.46 -9.89 3.55
C TRP A 166 2.87 -9.24 2.30
N GLU A 167 1.67 -9.64 1.93
CA GLU A 167 0.97 -9.17 0.75
C GLU A 167 -0.50 -8.90 1.11
N ARG A 168 -1.09 -7.90 0.48
CA ARG A 168 -2.53 -7.64 0.58
C ARG A 168 -3.22 -8.19 -0.65
N PHE A 169 -4.34 -8.86 -0.43
CA PHE A 169 -5.11 -9.51 -1.49
C PHE A 169 -6.44 -8.83 -1.69
N LYS A 170 -6.84 -8.65 -2.95
CA LYS A 170 -8.15 -8.13 -3.31
C LYS A 170 -9.23 -9.11 -2.88
N LEU A 171 -10.25 -8.61 -2.21
CA LEU A 171 -11.36 -9.41 -1.67
C LEU A 171 -12.51 -9.53 -2.67
N GLY A 172 -13.38 -10.55 -2.48
CA GLY A 172 -14.59 -10.74 -3.27
C GLY A 172 -14.37 -11.16 -4.73
N VAL A 173 -13.15 -11.49 -5.14
CA VAL A 173 -12.84 -11.92 -6.52
C VAL A 173 -12.37 -13.37 -6.55
N SER A 174 -12.70 -14.10 -7.62
CA SER A 174 -12.35 -15.52 -7.75
C SER A 174 -10.87 -15.76 -8.04
N LYS A 175 -10.22 -14.79 -8.69
CA LYS A 175 -8.78 -14.86 -8.98
C LYS A 175 -7.99 -14.13 -7.90
N ARG A 176 -6.86 -14.72 -7.48
CA ARG A 176 -5.93 -14.07 -6.55
C ARG A 176 -5.28 -12.88 -7.24
N GLU A 177 -5.50 -11.70 -6.71
CA GLU A 177 -4.92 -10.43 -7.15
C GLU A 177 -4.35 -9.69 -5.94
N LEU A 178 -3.21 -9.03 -6.12
CA LEU A 178 -2.61 -8.15 -5.10
C LEU A 178 -3.19 -6.74 -5.20
N VAL A 179 -3.23 -6.06 -4.05
CA VAL A 179 -3.69 -4.65 -3.94
C VAL A 179 -2.50 -3.73 -3.76
#